data_36d6565b96f6ffed2df73abb1d76f9d4
#
_entry.id   36d6565b96f6ffed2df73abb1d76f9d4
#
_cell.length_a   1.000
_cell.length_b   1.000
_cell.length_c   1.000
_cell.angle_alpha   90.00
_cell.angle_beta   90.00
_cell.angle_gamma   90.00
#
_symmetry.space_group_name_H-M   'P 1'
#
loop_
_entity.id
_entity.type
_entity.pdbx_description
1 polymer ?
#
loop_
_entity_poly.entity_id
_entity_poly.type
_entity_poly.pdbx_seq_one_letter_code
_entity_poly.pdbx_strand_id
1 'polypeptide(L)'
;MNNLKGFAFGILTSATFGLIPLFTLPLMAKGMQFDSILFYRFLFAALALASIMAAKKESFHADKRDIPVLILLGFFYTASAMFLFWGYNFMSAGIATTLHFTYPVFVTLIMLLFFREKTSWITLMAIVLAICGVARLSI
;
A
#
# COMPACT_ATOMS: atom_id res chain seq x y z
N MET A 1 23.54 -6.10 2.84
CA MET A 1 22.49 -6.84 2.10
C MET A 1 22.79 -6.67 0.61
N ASN A 2 22.84 -7.76 -0.16
CA ASN A 2 23.14 -7.63 -1.58
C ASN A 2 22.02 -6.85 -2.27
N ASN A 3 22.34 -5.79 -2.99
CA ASN A 3 21.40 -4.95 -3.74
C ASN A 3 20.43 -5.77 -4.60
N LEU A 4 20.88 -6.90 -5.14
CA LEU A 4 20.07 -7.82 -5.94
C LEU A 4 18.92 -8.46 -5.16
N LYS A 5 19.14 -8.84 -3.89
CA LYS A 5 18.08 -9.39 -3.02
C LYS A 5 17.02 -8.34 -2.71
N GLY A 6 17.44 -7.11 -2.41
CA GLY A 6 16.51 -5.99 -2.19
C GLY A 6 15.66 -5.71 -3.41
N PHE A 7 16.26 -5.71 -4.61
CA PHE A 7 15.55 -5.52 -5.87
C PHE A 7 14.55 -6.65 -6.15
N ALA A 8 14.95 -7.91 -5.94
CA ALA A 8 14.08 -9.07 -6.11
C ALA A 8 12.87 -9.02 -5.14
N PHE A 9 13.07 -8.65 -3.87
CA PHE A 9 11.98 -8.45 -2.93
C PHE A 9 11.06 -7.28 -3.33
N GLY A 10 11.61 -6.21 -3.87
CA GLY A 10 10.82 -5.08 -4.39
C GLY A 10 9.91 -5.50 -5.54
N ILE A 11 10.43 -6.25 -6.51
CA ILE A 11 9.63 -6.79 -7.63
C ILE A 11 8.52 -7.71 -7.09
N LEU A 12 8.86 -8.63 -6.20
CA LEU A 12 7.89 -9.57 -5.64
C LEU A 12 6.77 -8.85 -4.88
N THR A 13 7.12 -7.86 -4.07
CA THR A 13 6.14 -7.03 -3.34
C THR A 13 5.22 -6.27 -4.30
N SER A 14 5.78 -5.65 -5.34
CA SER A 14 4.99 -4.92 -6.34
C SER A 14 4.05 -5.85 -7.11
N ALA A 15 4.54 -7.04 -7.51
CA ALA A 15 3.73 -8.04 -8.20
C ALA A 15 2.57 -8.53 -7.33
N THR A 16 2.85 -8.88 -6.06
CA THR A 16 1.80 -9.34 -5.12
C THR A 16 0.78 -8.24 -4.83
N PHE A 17 1.21 -6.98 -4.76
CA PHE A 17 0.29 -5.86 -4.58
C PHE A 17 -0.62 -5.65 -5.81
N GLY A 18 -0.07 -5.78 -7.00
CA GLY A 18 -0.82 -5.69 -8.27
C GLY A 18 -1.87 -6.81 -8.44
N LEU A 19 -1.70 -7.94 -7.77
CA LEU A 19 -2.67 -9.06 -7.79
C LEU A 19 -3.90 -8.82 -6.90
N ILE A 20 -3.90 -7.81 -6.03
CA ILE A 20 -5.02 -7.55 -5.10
C ILE A 20 -6.36 -7.40 -5.83
N PRO A 21 -6.51 -6.56 -6.87
CA PRO A 21 -7.77 -6.42 -7.59
C PRO A 21 -8.23 -7.73 -8.22
N LEU A 22 -7.30 -8.55 -8.70
CA LEU A 22 -7.60 -9.83 -9.35
C LEU A 22 -8.40 -10.78 -8.45
N PHE A 23 -8.08 -10.80 -7.16
CA PHE A 23 -8.79 -11.63 -6.19
C PHE A 23 -9.98 -10.92 -5.54
N THR A 24 -9.93 -9.59 -5.43
CA THR A 24 -10.96 -8.80 -4.74
C THR A 24 -12.20 -8.59 -5.61
N LEU A 25 -12.02 -8.22 -6.89
CA LEU A 25 -13.13 -7.90 -7.79
C LEU A 25 -14.12 -9.05 -7.99
N PRO A 26 -13.68 -10.31 -8.18
CA PRO A 26 -14.62 -11.42 -8.30
C PRO A 26 -15.46 -11.65 -7.05
N LEU A 27 -14.92 -11.38 -5.86
CA LEU A 27 -15.64 -11.47 -4.59
C LEU A 27 -16.69 -10.36 -4.46
N MET A 28 -16.32 -9.13 -4.82
CA MET A 28 -17.26 -8.00 -4.87
C MET A 28 -18.37 -8.24 -5.88
N ALA A 29 -18.06 -8.79 -7.05
CA ALA A 29 -19.04 -9.17 -8.08
C ALA A 29 -20.04 -10.24 -7.61
N LYS A 30 -19.65 -11.09 -6.65
CA LYS A 30 -20.52 -12.07 -5.98
C LYS A 30 -21.33 -11.49 -4.82
N GLY A 31 -21.26 -10.17 -4.59
CA GLY A 31 -22.02 -9.48 -3.56
C GLY A 31 -21.33 -9.40 -2.19
N MET A 32 -20.06 -9.81 -2.05
CA MET A 32 -19.31 -9.55 -0.82
C MET A 32 -19.01 -8.05 -0.69
N GLN A 33 -19.29 -7.52 0.49
CA GLN A 33 -18.95 -6.13 0.79
C GLN A 33 -17.43 -5.98 0.96
N PHE A 34 -16.92 -4.83 0.59
CA PHE A 34 -15.47 -4.57 0.58
C PHE A 34 -14.86 -4.58 2.00
N ASP A 35 -15.63 -4.17 3.01
CA ASP A 35 -15.22 -4.20 4.42
C ASP A 35 -14.98 -5.62 4.92
N SER A 36 -15.88 -6.55 4.57
CA SER A 36 -15.73 -7.98 4.90
C SER A 36 -14.49 -8.58 4.22
N ILE A 37 -14.26 -8.25 2.96
CA ILE A 37 -13.08 -8.71 2.21
C ILE A 37 -11.80 -8.19 2.89
N LEU A 38 -11.77 -6.92 3.28
CA LEU A 38 -10.62 -6.31 3.97
C LEU A 38 -10.40 -6.94 5.33
N PHE A 39 -11.47 -7.19 6.10
CA PHE A 39 -11.37 -7.83 7.40
C PHE A 39 -10.71 -9.20 7.30
N TYR A 40 -11.20 -10.08 6.44
CA TYR A 40 -10.61 -11.41 6.26
C TYR A 40 -9.18 -11.34 5.74
N ARG A 41 -8.89 -10.44 4.82
CA ARG A 41 -7.54 -10.22 4.30
C ARG A 41 -6.56 -9.85 5.40
N PHE A 42 -6.90 -8.89 6.26
CA PHE A 42 -6.04 -8.48 7.37
C PHE A 42 -5.93 -9.57 8.43
N LEU A 43 -7.03 -10.26 8.72
CA LEU A 43 -7.04 -11.37 9.67
C LEU A 43 -6.09 -12.49 9.23
N PHE A 44 -6.21 -12.96 7.98
CA PHE A 44 -5.35 -14.02 7.47
C PHE A 44 -3.88 -13.56 7.36
N ALA A 45 -3.63 -12.31 6.96
CA ALA A 45 -2.28 -11.76 6.92
C ALA A 45 -1.65 -11.69 8.33
N ALA A 46 -2.41 -11.27 9.33
CA ALA A 46 -1.96 -11.24 10.72
C ALA A 46 -1.67 -12.63 11.27
N LEU A 47 -2.55 -13.61 11.00
CA LEU A 47 -2.36 -15.01 11.42
C LEU A 47 -1.14 -15.63 10.74
N ALA A 48 -0.95 -15.39 9.44
CA ALA A 48 0.21 -15.87 8.69
C ALA A 48 1.51 -15.27 9.25
N LEU A 49 1.53 -13.96 9.48
CA LEU A 49 2.70 -13.28 10.04
C LEU A 49 3.01 -13.78 11.45
N ALA A 50 2.00 -13.91 12.31
CA ALA A 50 2.16 -14.44 13.66
C ALA A 50 2.71 -15.88 13.65
N SER A 51 2.22 -16.72 12.73
CA SER A 51 2.71 -18.09 12.55
C SER A 51 4.18 -18.12 12.12
N ILE A 52 4.58 -17.25 11.19
CA ILE A 52 5.97 -17.15 10.73
C ILE A 52 6.88 -16.66 11.88
N MET A 53 6.47 -15.66 12.64
CA MET A 53 7.22 -15.15 13.79
C MET A 53 7.38 -16.22 14.85
N ALA A 54 6.32 -16.96 15.17
CA ALA A 54 6.37 -18.07 16.12
C ALA A 54 7.32 -19.18 15.65
N ALA A 55 7.26 -19.55 14.37
CA ALA A 55 8.14 -20.58 13.79
C ALA A 55 9.62 -20.15 13.81
N LYS A 56 9.89 -18.86 13.61
CA LYS A 56 11.25 -18.27 13.67
C LYS A 56 11.70 -17.97 15.09
N LYS A 57 10.85 -18.20 16.09
CA LYS A 57 11.10 -17.83 17.51
C LYS A 57 11.43 -16.36 17.69
N GLU A 58 10.83 -15.49 16.86
CA GLU A 58 10.98 -14.05 16.97
C GLU A 58 10.11 -13.50 18.09
N SER A 59 10.58 -12.46 18.77
CA SER A 59 9.85 -11.85 19.87
C SER A 59 8.66 -11.04 19.39
N PHE A 60 7.48 -11.24 20.00
CA PHE A 60 6.31 -10.39 19.84
C PHE A 60 6.36 -9.13 20.74
N HIS A 61 7.49 -8.91 21.41
CA HIS A 61 7.61 -7.79 22.34
C HIS A 61 7.71 -6.46 21.58
N ALA A 62 6.78 -5.57 21.82
CA ALA A 62 6.83 -4.17 21.40
C ALA A 62 6.99 -3.27 22.64
N ASP A 63 7.84 -2.29 22.55
CA ASP A 63 7.96 -1.30 23.63
C ASP A 63 6.65 -0.52 23.80
N LYS A 64 6.29 -0.25 25.06
CA LYS A 64 5.06 0.50 25.37
C LYS A 64 4.98 1.86 24.68
N ARG A 65 6.13 2.44 24.33
CA ARG A 65 6.24 3.72 23.61
C ARG A 65 5.88 3.58 22.13
N ASP A 66 6.08 2.40 21.54
CA ASP A 66 5.83 2.15 20.12
C ASP A 66 4.36 1.77 19.85
N ILE A 67 3.68 1.25 20.87
CA ILE A 67 2.27 0.81 20.73
C ILE A 67 1.35 1.91 20.16
N PRO A 68 1.34 3.15 20.67
CA PRO A 68 0.48 4.20 20.11
C PRO A 68 0.81 4.51 18.64
N VAL A 69 2.09 4.50 18.29
CA VAL A 69 2.55 4.74 16.92
C VAL A 69 2.11 3.59 16.00
N LEU A 70 2.24 2.35 16.45
CA LEU A 70 1.80 1.18 15.69
C LEU A 70 0.29 1.17 15.47
N ILE A 71 -0.50 1.54 16.49
CA ILE A 71 -1.95 1.68 16.38
C ILE A 71 -2.30 2.76 15.35
N LEU A 72 -1.65 3.92 15.42
CA LEU A 72 -1.88 5.03 14.51
C LEU A 72 -1.54 4.65 13.05
N LEU A 73 -0.40 3.99 12.85
CA LEU A 73 0.01 3.47 11.54
C LEU A 73 -0.99 2.44 11.00
N GLY A 74 -1.43 1.51 11.84
CA GLY A 74 -2.45 0.52 11.47
C GLY A 74 -3.78 1.16 11.09
N PHE A 75 -4.19 2.19 11.83
CA PHE A 75 -5.40 2.95 11.52
C PHE A 75 -5.30 3.64 10.14
N PHE A 76 -4.21 4.38 9.88
CA PHE A 76 -4.04 5.03 8.58
C PHE A 76 -3.90 4.04 7.43
N TYR A 77 -3.22 2.92 7.64
CA TYR A 77 -3.10 1.88 6.63
C TYR A 77 -4.47 1.26 6.31
N THR A 78 -5.26 0.95 7.32
CA THR A 78 -6.61 0.41 7.16
C THR A 78 -7.54 1.41 6.46
N ALA A 79 -7.52 2.67 6.88
CA ALA A 79 -8.29 3.73 6.25
C ALA A 79 -7.93 3.90 4.77
N SER A 80 -6.64 3.92 4.44
CA SER A 80 -6.15 3.98 3.07
C SER A 80 -6.65 2.80 2.22
N ALA A 81 -6.59 1.58 2.76
CA ALA A 81 -7.10 0.39 2.08
C ALA A 81 -8.62 0.44 1.89
N MET A 82 -9.37 0.92 2.90
CA MET A 82 -10.82 1.09 2.80
C MET A 82 -11.21 2.08 1.69
N PHE A 83 -10.55 3.23 1.62
CA PHE A 83 -10.81 4.21 0.55
C PHE A 83 -10.48 3.65 -0.84
N LEU A 84 -9.41 2.89 -0.99
CA LEU A 84 -9.07 2.25 -2.26
C LEU A 84 -10.18 1.27 -2.68
N PHE A 85 -10.60 0.39 -1.79
CA PHE A 85 -11.64 -0.62 -2.09
C PHE A 85 -13.01 0.03 -2.30
N TRP A 86 -13.32 1.07 -1.56
CA TRP A 86 -14.52 1.85 -1.78
C TRP A 86 -14.52 2.52 -3.17
N GLY A 87 -13.36 3.01 -3.60
CA GLY A 87 -13.16 3.55 -4.94
C GLY A 87 -13.50 2.56 -6.07
N TYR A 88 -13.31 1.26 -5.86
CA TYR A 88 -13.67 0.22 -6.85
C TYR A 88 -15.18 0.16 -7.15
N ASN A 89 -16.03 0.73 -6.30
CA ASN A 89 -17.46 0.83 -6.57
C ASN A 89 -17.84 1.96 -7.55
N PHE A 90 -16.96 2.94 -7.72
CA PHE A 90 -17.25 4.16 -8.51
C PHE A 90 -16.43 4.25 -9.79
N MET A 91 -15.31 3.54 -9.87
CA MET A 91 -14.40 3.58 -11.02
C MET A 91 -13.75 2.21 -11.24
N SER A 92 -13.15 2.03 -12.42
CA SER A 92 -12.41 0.79 -12.68
C SER A 92 -11.26 0.62 -11.70
N ALA A 93 -10.96 -0.63 -11.33
CA ALA A 93 -9.88 -0.92 -10.40
C ALA A 93 -8.51 -0.41 -10.89
N GLY A 94 -8.29 -0.38 -12.19
CA GLY A 94 -7.09 0.20 -12.79
C GLY A 94 -6.95 1.68 -12.48
N ILE A 95 -8.01 2.46 -12.66
CA ILE A 95 -8.03 3.91 -12.36
C ILE A 95 -7.85 4.14 -10.87
N ALA A 96 -8.64 3.46 -10.02
CA ALA A 96 -8.56 3.62 -8.57
C ALA A 96 -7.17 3.26 -8.03
N THR A 97 -6.59 2.17 -8.51
CA THR A 97 -5.24 1.73 -8.11
C THR A 97 -4.17 2.71 -8.59
N THR A 98 -4.29 3.23 -9.82
CA THR A 98 -3.34 4.23 -10.34
C THR A 98 -3.40 5.53 -9.54
N LEU A 99 -4.61 6.02 -9.22
CA LEU A 99 -4.79 7.17 -8.35
C LEU A 99 -4.21 6.92 -6.94
N HIS A 100 -4.43 5.74 -6.40
CA HIS A 100 -3.84 5.36 -5.12
C HIS A 100 -2.31 5.40 -5.16
N PHE A 101 -1.69 4.92 -6.22
CA PHE A 101 -0.23 4.94 -6.39
C PHE A 101 0.37 6.33 -6.68
N THR A 102 -0.42 7.39 -6.69
CA THR A 102 0.13 8.77 -6.67
C THR A 102 0.63 9.21 -5.29
N TYR A 103 0.34 8.41 -4.22
CA TYR A 103 0.78 8.78 -2.87
C TYR A 103 2.30 9.06 -2.74
N PRO A 104 3.23 8.38 -3.44
CA PRO A 104 4.65 8.70 -3.32
C PRO A 104 4.98 10.12 -3.82
N VAL A 105 4.18 10.63 -4.76
CA VAL A 105 4.31 12.02 -5.23
C VAL A 105 4.01 12.99 -4.10
N PHE A 106 2.88 12.77 -3.39
CA PHE A 106 2.52 13.61 -2.24
C PHE A 106 3.51 13.50 -1.10
N VAL A 107 4.00 12.28 -0.80
CA VAL A 107 5.04 12.08 0.22
C VAL A 107 6.30 12.86 -0.14
N THR A 108 6.78 12.76 -1.38
CA THR A 108 7.99 13.47 -1.82
C THR A 108 7.79 14.99 -1.77
N LEU A 109 6.61 15.50 -2.15
CA LEU A 109 6.30 16.93 -2.05
C LEU A 109 6.30 17.42 -0.59
N ILE A 110 5.72 16.65 0.32
CA ILE A 110 5.70 16.98 1.74
C ILE A 110 7.13 16.97 2.31
N MET A 111 7.93 15.97 1.97
CA MET A 111 9.33 15.87 2.40
C MET A 111 10.17 17.04 1.88
N LEU A 112 9.95 17.44 0.64
CA LEU A 112 10.62 18.59 0.03
C LEU A 112 10.23 19.92 0.72
N LEU A 113 8.92 20.15 0.93
CA LEU A 113 8.39 21.43 1.40
C LEU A 113 8.58 21.62 2.92
N PHE A 114 8.32 20.56 3.72
CA PHE A 114 8.32 20.66 5.17
C PHE A 114 9.66 20.24 5.79
N PHE A 115 10.30 19.22 5.23
CA PHE A 115 11.55 18.67 5.77
C PHE A 115 12.79 19.15 5.02
N ARG A 116 12.60 19.93 3.91
CA ARG A 116 13.68 20.47 3.08
C ARG A 116 14.69 19.40 2.63
N GLU A 117 14.22 18.18 2.40
CA GLU A 117 15.08 17.12 1.88
C GLU A 117 15.57 17.46 0.46
N LYS A 118 16.83 17.18 0.20
CA LYS A 118 17.41 17.36 -1.13
C LYS A 118 16.84 16.28 -2.05
N THR A 119 16.00 16.70 -2.97
CA THR A 119 15.39 15.79 -3.96
C THR A 119 16.29 15.68 -5.18
N SER A 120 16.46 14.46 -5.67
CA SER A 120 17.21 14.20 -6.91
C SER A 120 16.41 14.69 -8.13
N TRP A 121 17.12 15.16 -9.15
CA TRP A 121 16.55 15.51 -10.45
C TRP A 121 15.75 14.35 -11.07
N ILE A 122 16.23 13.10 -10.84
CA ILE A 122 15.55 11.87 -11.26
C ILE A 122 14.20 11.73 -10.58
N THR A 123 14.10 12.04 -9.29
CA THR A 123 12.85 12.00 -8.52
C THR A 123 11.84 13.03 -9.03
N LEU A 124 12.30 14.25 -9.36
CA LEU A 124 11.46 15.28 -9.98
C LEU A 124 10.90 14.83 -11.33
N MET A 125 11.71 14.25 -12.19
CA MET A 125 11.28 13.69 -13.47
C MET A 125 10.26 12.56 -13.29
N ALA A 126 10.47 11.67 -12.31
CA ALA A 126 9.53 10.59 -11.99
C ALA A 126 8.17 11.13 -11.52
N ILE A 127 8.15 12.20 -10.71
CA ILE A 127 6.93 12.89 -10.28
C ILE A 127 6.16 13.46 -11.47
N VAL A 128 6.84 14.16 -12.37
CA VAL A 128 6.21 14.73 -13.56
C VAL A 128 5.61 13.63 -14.44
N LEU A 129 6.35 12.54 -14.67
CA LEU A 129 5.85 11.40 -15.44
C LEU A 129 4.64 10.73 -14.77
N ALA A 130 4.64 10.58 -13.46
CA ALA A 130 3.51 10.03 -12.70
C ALA A 130 2.26 10.91 -12.84
N ILE A 131 2.40 12.24 -12.70
CA ILE A 131 1.29 13.18 -12.86
C ILE A 131 0.74 13.14 -14.29
N CYS A 132 1.59 13.13 -15.30
CA CYS A 132 1.17 13.02 -16.70
C CYS A 132 0.45 11.69 -16.98
N GLY A 133 0.93 10.58 -16.40
CA GLY A 133 0.29 9.27 -16.52
C GLY A 133 -1.12 9.26 -15.94
N VAL A 134 -1.31 9.83 -14.74
CA VAL A 134 -2.62 9.94 -14.09
C VAL A 134 -3.55 10.87 -14.86
N ALA A 135 -3.06 12.03 -15.33
CA ALA A 135 -3.85 12.96 -16.11
C ALA A 135 -4.40 12.31 -17.39
N ARG A 136 -3.63 11.42 -18.02
CA ARG A 136 -4.06 10.69 -19.21
C ARG A 136 -5.13 9.61 -18.92
N LEU A 137 -5.20 9.12 -17.70
CA LEU A 137 -6.23 8.14 -17.28
C LEU A 137 -7.58 8.78 -16.97
N SER A 138 -7.61 10.09 -16.73
CA SER A 138 -8.82 10.84 -16.37
C SER A 138 -9.53 11.46 -17.60
N ILE A 139 -8.92 11.35 -18.79
CA ILE A 139 -9.48 11.80 -20.08
C ILE A 139 -9.96 10.58 -20.86
#